data_d4f30499e523dd32e7f8c66b435d28ae
#
_entry.id   d4f30499e523dd32e7f8c66b435d28ae
#
_cell.length_a   1.000
_cell.length_b   1.000
_cell.length_c   1.000
_cell.angle_alpha   90.00
_cell.angle_beta   90.00
_cell.angle_gamma   90.00
#
_symmetry.space_group_name_H-M   'P 1'
#
loop_
_entity.id
_entity.type
_entity.pdbx_description
1 polymer ?
#
loop_
_entity_poly.entity_id
_entity_poly.type
_entity_poly.pdbx_seq_one_letter_code
_entity_poly.pdbx_strand_id
1 'polypeptide(L)'
;MEIAARPLEGSTILDVSGDIDLAHSPAMRKVLLGEIREKRTPKVYLNLVNVRYIDSSGIASLVEGLKASRDQGSRLILYGLSKTVREVMELSRLQKIFEIYDNEEQALSSEGRK
;
A
#
# COMPACT_ATOMS: atom_id res chain seq x y z
N MET A 1 -8.76 -10.12 7.82
CA MET A 1 -8.36 -9.04 6.90
C MET A 1 -9.28 -9.03 5.70
N GLU A 2 -9.68 -7.87 5.28
CA GLU A 2 -10.49 -7.70 4.07
C GLU A 2 -9.83 -6.66 3.17
N ILE A 3 -9.98 -6.81 1.86
CA ILE A 3 -9.50 -5.86 0.87
C ILE A 3 -10.63 -5.60 -0.13
N ALA A 4 -10.99 -4.33 -0.29
CA ALA A 4 -11.97 -3.90 -1.27
C ALA A 4 -11.33 -2.93 -2.24
N ALA A 5 -11.58 -3.10 -3.53
CA ALA A 5 -11.04 -2.22 -4.55
C ALA A 5 -12.06 -1.16 -4.93
N ARG A 6 -11.62 0.11 -4.93
CA ARG A 6 -12.43 1.25 -5.41
C ARG A 6 -11.76 1.81 -6.66
N PRO A 7 -12.26 1.48 -7.85
CA PRO A 7 -11.66 2.01 -9.07
C PRO A 7 -11.92 3.49 -9.23
N LEU A 8 -10.89 4.21 -9.68
CA LEU A 8 -10.97 5.62 -10.05
C LEU A 8 -10.43 5.73 -11.47
N GLU A 9 -10.57 6.89 -12.08
CA GLU A 9 -10.01 7.11 -13.40
C GLU A 9 -8.48 7.08 -13.33
N GLY A 10 -7.89 6.09 -13.99
CA GLY A 10 -6.43 5.90 -14.02
C GLY A 10 -5.81 5.41 -12.73
N SER A 11 -6.62 5.00 -11.74
CA SER A 11 -6.09 4.53 -10.47
C SER A 11 -7.06 3.60 -9.77
N THR A 12 -6.59 2.93 -8.73
CA THR A 12 -7.40 2.07 -7.87
C THR A 12 -7.00 2.32 -6.42
N ILE A 13 -8.00 2.45 -5.55
CA ILE A 13 -7.78 2.47 -4.10
C ILE A 13 -8.08 1.08 -3.57
N LEU A 14 -7.12 0.50 -2.84
CA LEU A 14 -7.32 -0.75 -2.13
C LEU A 14 -7.57 -0.42 -0.66
N ASP A 15 -8.80 -0.61 -0.21
CA ASP A 15 -9.18 -0.41 1.19
C ASP A 15 -8.89 -1.68 1.95
N VAL A 16 -7.88 -1.65 2.81
CA VAL A 16 -7.46 -2.80 3.61
C VAL A 16 -7.94 -2.62 5.04
N SER A 17 -8.49 -3.67 5.63
CA SER A 17 -8.90 -3.66 7.04
C SER A 17 -8.41 -4.91 7.75
N GLY A 18 -8.16 -4.79 9.05
CA GLY A 18 -7.65 -5.87 9.88
C GLY A 18 -6.13 -5.87 9.94
N ASP A 19 -5.56 -6.99 10.36
CA ASP A 19 -4.13 -7.13 10.57
C ASP A 19 -3.45 -7.68 9.30
N ILE A 20 -2.31 -7.09 8.94
CA ILE A 20 -1.50 -7.61 7.84
C ILE A 20 -0.37 -8.43 8.45
N ASP A 21 -0.69 -9.67 8.78
CA ASP A 21 0.20 -10.61 9.46
C ASP A 21 0.57 -11.77 8.55
N LEU A 22 1.30 -12.73 9.09
CA LEU A 22 1.75 -13.90 8.33
C LEU A 22 0.59 -14.65 7.67
N ALA A 23 -0.55 -14.77 8.35
CA ALA A 23 -1.70 -15.47 7.81
C ALA A 23 -2.37 -14.74 6.65
N HIS A 24 -2.33 -13.42 6.63
CA HIS A 24 -3.08 -12.58 5.69
C HIS A 24 -2.22 -11.92 4.61
N SER A 25 -0.93 -11.79 4.84
CA SER A 25 -0.05 -11.12 3.88
C SER A 25 -0.04 -11.76 2.48
N PRO A 26 -0.15 -13.09 2.33
CA PRO A 26 -0.23 -13.68 0.98
C PRO A 26 -1.44 -13.19 0.18
N ALA A 27 -2.60 -13.05 0.83
CA ALA A 27 -3.80 -12.55 0.16
C ALA A 27 -3.64 -11.09 -0.26
N MET A 28 -3.08 -10.26 0.62
CA MET A 28 -2.81 -8.86 0.28
C MET A 28 -1.80 -8.75 -0.86
N ARG A 29 -0.75 -9.53 -0.80
CA ARG A 29 0.27 -9.57 -1.84
C ARG A 29 -0.34 -9.91 -3.19
N LYS A 30 -1.19 -10.92 -3.24
CA LYS A 30 -1.85 -11.35 -4.47
C LYS A 30 -2.69 -10.22 -5.08
N VAL A 31 -3.50 -9.56 -4.27
CA VAL A 31 -4.35 -8.46 -4.73
C VAL A 31 -3.49 -7.29 -5.22
N LEU A 32 -2.48 -6.92 -4.44
CA LEU A 32 -1.60 -5.79 -4.76
C LEU A 32 -0.84 -6.04 -6.06
N LEU A 33 -0.22 -7.21 -6.21
CA LEU A 33 0.52 -7.54 -7.42
C LEU A 33 -0.40 -7.71 -8.62
N GLY A 34 -1.63 -8.18 -8.41
CA GLY A 34 -2.64 -8.25 -9.46
C GLY A 34 -2.95 -6.87 -10.04
N GLU A 35 -3.13 -5.85 -9.17
CA GLU A 35 -3.36 -4.48 -9.62
C GLU A 35 -2.18 -3.93 -10.40
N ILE A 36 -0.98 -4.16 -9.89
CA ILE A 36 0.23 -3.55 -10.45
C ILE A 36 0.68 -4.27 -11.72
N ARG A 37 0.83 -5.59 -11.67
CA ARG A 37 1.41 -6.38 -12.77
C ARG A 37 0.42 -6.79 -13.83
N GLU A 38 -0.76 -7.25 -13.42
CA GLU A 38 -1.75 -7.80 -14.36
C GLU A 38 -2.62 -6.71 -14.95
N LYS A 39 -3.21 -5.87 -14.12
CA LYS A 39 -4.06 -4.77 -14.59
C LYS A 39 -3.28 -3.56 -15.04
N ARG A 40 -2.01 -3.47 -14.64
CA ARG A 40 -1.12 -2.36 -14.99
C ARG A 40 -1.70 -0.99 -14.62
N THR A 41 -2.34 -0.94 -13.47
CA THR A 41 -2.94 0.29 -12.96
C THR A 41 -1.85 1.34 -12.72
N PRO A 42 -1.94 2.54 -13.32
CA PRO A 42 -0.87 3.55 -13.19
C PRO A 42 -0.62 4.04 -11.77
N LYS A 43 -1.67 4.12 -10.96
CA LYS A 43 -1.56 4.54 -9.56
C LYS A 43 -2.38 3.61 -8.69
N VAL A 44 -1.74 2.99 -7.72
CA VAL A 44 -2.39 2.13 -6.74
C VAL A 44 -2.25 2.78 -5.37
N TYR A 45 -3.37 3.11 -4.75
CA TYR A 45 -3.43 3.66 -3.40
C TYR A 45 -3.75 2.55 -2.43
N LEU A 46 -3.01 2.46 -1.36
CA LEU A 46 -3.26 1.50 -0.31
C LEU A 46 -3.76 2.26 0.92
N ASN A 47 -5.05 2.11 1.20
CA ASN A 47 -5.69 2.75 2.34
C ASN A 47 -5.50 1.86 3.57
N LEU A 48 -4.69 2.30 4.51
CA LEU A 48 -4.33 1.57 5.72
C LEU A 48 -5.01 2.12 6.97
N VAL A 49 -6.01 2.98 6.81
CA VAL A 49 -6.71 3.61 7.96
C VAL A 49 -7.27 2.57 8.93
N ASN A 50 -7.76 1.45 8.40
CA ASN A 50 -8.36 0.38 9.21
C ASN A 50 -7.42 -0.80 9.47
N VAL A 51 -6.11 -0.61 9.25
CA VAL A 51 -5.08 -1.59 9.57
C VAL A 51 -4.46 -1.23 10.90
N ARG A 52 -4.61 -2.10 11.89
CA ARG A 52 -4.10 -1.85 13.24
C ARG A 52 -2.69 -2.39 13.46
N TYR A 53 -2.30 -3.40 12.70
CA TYR A 53 -1.06 -4.13 12.94
C TYR A 53 -0.48 -4.63 11.62
N ILE A 54 0.83 -4.59 11.52
CA ILE A 54 1.57 -5.18 10.42
C ILE A 54 2.83 -5.82 10.99
N ASP A 55 3.18 -7.03 10.52
CA ASP A 55 4.42 -7.68 10.91
C ASP A 55 5.40 -7.71 9.74
N SER A 56 6.52 -8.41 9.93
CA SER A 56 7.57 -8.48 8.91
C SER A 56 7.10 -9.10 7.59
N SER A 57 6.15 -10.04 7.64
CA SER A 57 5.61 -10.64 6.41
C SER A 57 4.74 -9.65 5.65
N GLY A 58 3.97 -8.83 6.36
CA GLY A 58 3.20 -7.75 5.76
C GLY A 58 4.12 -6.69 5.13
N ILE A 59 5.17 -6.30 5.85
CA ILE A 59 6.18 -5.37 5.33
C ILE A 59 6.80 -5.92 4.05
N ALA A 60 7.17 -7.20 4.03
CA ALA A 60 7.75 -7.83 2.85
C ALA A 60 6.81 -7.76 1.64
N SER A 61 5.51 -7.95 1.88
CA SER A 61 4.51 -7.85 0.81
C SER A 61 4.42 -6.43 0.26
N LEU A 62 4.49 -5.42 1.13
CA LEU A 62 4.52 -4.01 0.69
C LEU A 62 5.77 -3.71 -0.14
N VAL A 63 6.92 -4.23 0.28
CA VAL A 63 8.18 -4.04 -0.46
C VAL A 63 8.10 -4.68 -1.83
N GLU A 64 7.52 -5.88 -1.94
CA GLU A 64 7.31 -6.52 -3.24
C GLU A 64 6.40 -5.68 -4.15
N GLY A 65 5.33 -5.12 -3.59
CA GLY A 65 4.46 -4.22 -4.33
C GLY A 65 5.19 -2.99 -4.83
N LEU A 66 6.04 -2.41 -3.99
CA LEU A 66 6.84 -1.24 -4.38
C LEU A 66 7.80 -1.58 -5.52
N LYS A 67 8.49 -2.72 -5.43
CA LYS A 67 9.39 -3.15 -6.50
C LYS A 67 8.63 -3.38 -7.81
N ALA A 68 7.48 -4.03 -7.75
CA ALA A 68 6.65 -4.25 -8.92
C ALA A 68 6.20 -2.93 -9.55
N SER A 69 5.81 -1.95 -8.73
CA SER A 69 5.39 -0.64 -9.22
C SER A 69 6.53 0.08 -9.93
N ARG A 70 7.74 0.00 -9.39
CA ARG A 70 8.91 0.60 -10.03
C ARG A 70 9.22 -0.07 -11.37
N ASP A 71 9.13 -1.39 -11.43
CA ASP A 71 9.36 -2.13 -12.67
C ASP A 71 8.36 -1.78 -13.76
N GLN A 72 7.11 -1.51 -13.37
CA GLN A 72 6.03 -1.15 -14.31
C GLN A 72 5.96 0.35 -14.62
N GLY A 73 6.73 1.18 -13.92
CA GLY A 73 6.61 2.62 -14.05
C GLY A 73 5.32 3.17 -13.47
N SER A 74 4.72 2.46 -12.50
CA SER A 74 3.52 2.89 -11.81
C SER A 74 3.86 3.45 -10.44
N ARG A 75 2.86 4.02 -9.74
CA ARG A 75 3.04 4.55 -8.39
C ARG A 75 2.27 3.72 -7.39
N LEU A 76 2.92 3.38 -6.29
CA LEU A 76 2.27 2.78 -5.13
C LEU A 76 2.30 3.82 -4.01
N ILE A 77 1.12 4.18 -3.52
CA ILE A 77 0.95 5.25 -2.54
C ILE A 77 0.23 4.68 -1.32
N LEU A 78 0.80 4.91 -0.14
CA LEU A 78 0.21 4.49 1.13
C LEU A 78 -0.37 5.71 1.84
N TYR A 79 -1.48 5.52 2.55
CA TYR A 79 -1.99 6.58 3.41
C TYR A 79 -2.76 6.05 4.61
N GLY A 80 -2.87 6.90 5.63
CA GLY A 80 -3.67 6.60 6.80
C GLY A 80 -3.04 5.59 7.76
N LEU A 81 -1.71 5.54 7.83
CA LEU A 81 -1.03 4.61 8.72
C LEU A 81 -1.39 4.91 10.18
N SER A 82 -1.79 3.87 10.92
CA SER A 82 -1.96 3.98 12.36
C SER A 82 -0.60 4.23 13.01
N LYS A 83 -0.62 4.67 14.26
CA LYS A 83 0.62 4.89 15.00
C LYS A 83 1.47 3.62 15.05
N THR A 84 0.85 2.47 15.32
CA THR A 84 1.55 1.19 15.39
C THR A 84 2.19 0.82 14.07
N VAL A 85 1.44 0.93 12.97
CA VAL A 85 1.97 0.62 11.63
C VAL A 85 3.10 1.57 11.26
N ARG A 86 2.94 2.84 11.55
CA ARG A 86 3.98 3.85 11.31
C ARG A 86 5.26 3.54 12.07
N GLU A 87 5.15 3.15 13.34
CA GLU A 87 6.31 2.79 14.15
C GLU A 87 7.06 1.59 13.58
N VAL A 88 6.33 0.57 13.12
CA VAL A 88 6.96 -0.60 12.48
C VAL A 88 7.71 -0.19 11.22
N MET A 89 7.12 0.68 10.41
CA MET A 89 7.75 1.18 9.19
C MET A 89 9.01 1.99 9.51
N GLU A 90 8.97 2.82 10.56
CA GLU A 90 10.11 3.62 10.99
C GLU A 90 11.25 2.74 11.52
N LEU A 91 10.92 1.75 12.35
CA LEU A 91 11.91 0.80 12.87
C LEU A 91 12.57 0.00 11.76
N SER A 92 11.84 -0.30 10.70
CA SER A 92 12.36 -1.00 9.53
C SER A 92 13.04 -0.06 8.54
N ARG A 93 13.05 1.25 8.82
CA ARG A 93 13.62 2.31 7.97
C ARG A 93 13.00 2.35 6.58
N LEU A 94 11.74 1.95 6.47
CA LEU A 94 11.05 1.88 5.18
C LEU A 94 10.19 3.09 4.87
N GLN A 95 9.92 3.97 5.85
CA GLN A 95 9.10 5.15 5.61
C GLN A 95 9.70 6.09 4.56
N LYS A 96 11.00 6.02 4.32
CA LYS A 96 11.67 6.87 3.35
C LYS A 96 11.57 6.37 1.92
N ILE A 97 11.33 5.08 1.72
CA ILE A 97 11.26 4.50 0.37
C ILE A 97 9.84 4.46 -0.17
N PHE A 98 8.84 4.56 0.71
CA PHE A 98 7.44 4.59 0.32
C PHE A 98 6.92 6.01 0.22
N GLU A 99 6.00 6.22 -0.69
CA GLU A 99 5.24 7.46 -0.79
C GLU A 99 4.07 7.36 0.19
N ILE A 100 4.09 8.14 1.28
CA ILE A 100 3.13 8.02 2.39
C ILE A 100 2.48 9.37 2.65
N TYR A 101 1.16 9.37 2.81
CA TYR A 101 0.38 10.55 3.16
C TYR A 101 -0.46 10.29 4.40
N ASP A 102 -0.88 11.34 5.07
CA ASP A 102 -1.66 11.21 6.30
C ASP A 102 -3.08 10.74 6.06
N ASN A 103 -3.69 11.17 4.95
CA ASN A 103 -5.08 10.85 4.66
C ASN A 103 -5.33 10.75 3.16
N GLU A 104 -6.53 10.30 2.80
CA GLU A 104 -6.94 10.09 1.42
C GLU A 104 -6.89 11.37 0.59
N GLU A 105 -7.35 12.49 1.16
CA GLU A 105 -7.37 13.75 0.44
C GLU A 105 -5.97 14.18 0.02
N GLN A 106 -5.01 14.09 0.92
CA GLN A 106 -3.62 14.41 0.61
C GLN A 106 -3.04 13.45 -0.44
N ALA A 107 -3.34 12.17 -0.29
CA ALA A 107 -2.85 11.15 -1.22
C ALA A 107 -3.37 11.39 -2.64
N LEU A 108 -4.68 11.63 -2.77
CA LEU A 108 -5.31 11.82 -4.07
C LEU A 108 -4.91 13.11 -4.75
N SER A 109 -4.59 14.16 -4.00
CA SER A 109 -4.17 15.43 -4.55
C SER A 109 -2.68 15.50 -4.86
N SER A 110 -1.92 14.45 -4.53
CA SER A 110 -0.48 14.42 -4.79
C SER A 110 -0.18 14.21 -6.27
N GLU A 111 0.86 14.86 -6.76
CA GLU A 111 1.32 14.68 -8.15
C GLU A 111 2.56 13.80 -8.23
N GLY A 112 2.91 13.21 -7.10
CA GLY A 112 4.07 12.35 -7.02
C GLY A 112 5.32 13.07 -6.56
N ARG A 113 6.33 12.28 -6.23
CA ARG A 113 7.64 12.79 -5.83
C ARG A 113 8.53 12.94 -7.05
N LYS A 114 9.30 13.96 -6.99
CA LYS A 114 10.32 14.18 -8.01
C LYS A 114 11.68 13.83 -7.45
#